data_a64ed169108e04a8e667493745c7a0e7
#
_entry.id   a64ed169108e04a8e667493745c7a0e7
#
_cell.length_a   1.000
_cell.length_b   1.000
_cell.length_c   1.000
_cell.angle_alpha   90.00
_cell.angle_beta   90.00
_cell.angle_gamma   90.00
#
_symmetry.space_group_name_H-M   'P 1'
#
loop_
_entity.id
_entity.type
_entity.pdbx_description
1 polymer ?
#
loop_
_entity_poly.entity_id
_entity_poly.type
_entity_poly.pdbx_seq_one_letter_code
_entity_poly.pdbx_strand_id
1 'polypeptide(L)' 'MNNGKITRKEVSKILTIKETKAYELLYSLMQKGYLERKGKGRGTYYTYLSSNK' A
#
# COMPACT_ATOMS: atom_id res chain seq x y z
N MET A 1 2.38 7.90 -12.87
CA MET A 1 1.44 7.61 -11.80
C MET A 1 0.98 6.19 -11.89
N ASN A 2 0.64 5.65 -10.79
CA ASN A 2 0.36 4.23 -10.71
C ASN A 2 -1.11 3.88 -10.79
N ASN A 3 -1.90 4.72 -11.37
CA ASN A 3 -3.33 4.43 -11.46
C ASN A 3 -3.95 4.16 -10.08
N GLY A 4 -3.36 4.72 -9.06
CA GLY A 4 -3.86 4.54 -7.73
C GLY A 4 -3.48 3.23 -7.07
N LYS A 5 -2.61 2.47 -7.70
CA LYS A 5 -2.13 1.21 -7.13
C LYS A 5 -0.74 1.35 -6.57
N ILE A 6 -0.47 0.65 -5.49
CA ILE A 6 0.85 0.65 -4.92
C ILE A 6 1.08 -0.72 -4.27
N THR A 7 2.30 -1.20 -4.35
CA THR A 7 2.66 -2.48 -3.76
C THR A 7 3.68 -2.27 -2.67
N ARG A 8 3.79 -3.29 -1.81
CA ARG A 8 4.80 -3.25 -0.76
C ARG A 8 6.20 -3.07 -1.34
N LYS A 9 6.45 -3.78 -2.43
CA LYS A 9 7.74 -3.69 -3.08
C LYS A 9 8.04 -2.26 -3.54
N GLU A 10 7.03 -1.60 -4.08
CA GLU A 10 7.21 -0.24 -4.53
C GLU A 10 7.50 0.71 -3.38
N VAL A 11 6.79 0.56 -2.30
CA VAL A 11 7.02 1.40 -1.13
C VAL A 11 8.43 1.18 -0.61
N SER A 12 8.82 -0.09 -0.53
CA SER A 12 10.16 -0.41 -0.06
C SER A 12 11.23 0.25 -0.93
N LYS A 13 11.01 0.24 -2.23
CA LYS A 13 11.96 0.80 -3.16
C LYS A 13 11.98 2.33 -3.08
N ILE A 14 10.84 2.94 -3.07
CA ILE A 14 10.74 4.39 -3.06
C ILE A 14 11.33 4.98 -1.79
N LEU A 15 11.04 4.38 -0.66
CA LEU A 15 11.48 4.89 0.61
C LEU A 15 12.82 4.31 1.05
N THR A 16 13.35 3.40 0.28
CA THR A 16 14.63 2.75 0.60
C THR A 16 14.57 2.11 1.98
N ILE A 17 13.53 1.35 2.21
CA ILE A 17 13.33 0.65 3.47
C ILE A 17 13.06 -0.81 3.17
N LYS A 18 13.15 -1.63 4.19
CA LYS A 18 12.88 -3.05 4.03
C LYS A 18 11.41 -3.29 3.78
N GLU A 19 11.10 -4.41 3.13
CA GLU A 19 9.73 -4.74 2.83
C GLU A 19 8.89 -4.90 4.09
N THR A 20 9.51 -5.40 5.15
CA THR A 20 8.81 -5.54 6.41
C THR A 20 8.32 -4.17 6.89
N LYS A 21 9.21 -3.20 6.81
CA LYS A 21 8.85 -1.85 7.24
C LYS A 21 7.79 -1.26 6.31
N ALA A 22 7.93 -1.53 5.01
CA ALA A 22 6.95 -1.04 4.05
C ALA A 22 5.58 -1.63 4.36
N TYR A 23 5.54 -2.91 4.70
CA TYR A 23 4.29 -3.55 5.05
C TYR A 23 3.66 -2.89 6.28
N GLU A 24 4.48 -2.57 7.28
CA GLU A 24 3.97 -1.93 8.47
C GLU A 24 3.35 -0.58 8.15
N LEU A 25 4.00 0.17 7.27
CA LEU A 25 3.47 1.45 6.87
C LEU A 25 2.13 1.30 6.15
N LEU A 26 2.08 0.36 5.22
CA LEU A 26 0.86 0.13 4.47
C LEU A 26 -0.26 -0.32 5.41
N TYR A 27 0.07 -1.19 6.34
CA TYR A 27 -0.93 -1.66 7.29
C TYR A 27 -1.47 -0.51 8.13
N SER A 28 -0.57 0.35 8.57
CA SER A 28 -0.97 1.50 9.35
C SER A 28 -1.92 2.40 8.56
N LEU A 29 -1.61 2.62 7.30
CA LEU A 29 -2.46 3.45 6.45
C LEU A 29 -3.82 2.80 6.22
N MET A 30 -3.84 1.46 6.13
CA MET A 30 -5.11 0.76 6.01
C MET A 30 -5.96 0.94 7.26
N GLN A 31 -5.31 0.87 8.41
CA GLN A 31 -6.02 1.04 9.69
C GLN A 31 -6.65 2.42 9.78
N LYS A 32 -6.01 3.39 9.19
CA LYS A 32 -6.52 4.75 9.22
C LYS A 32 -7.53 5.03 8.12
N GLY A 33 -7.72 4.07 7.23
CA GLY A 33 -8.71 4.24 6.19
C GLY A 33 -8.21 4.94 4.95
N TYR A 34 -6.90 5.05 4.79
CA TYR A 34 -6.33 5.70 3.61
C TYR A 34 -6.12 4.75 2.46
N LEU A 35 -5.92 3.48 2.76
CA LEU A 35 -5.63 2.49 1.75
C LEU A 35 -6.53 1.27 1.92
N GLU A 36 -6.69 0.56 0.82
CA GLU A 36 -7.44 -0.69 0.83
C GLU A 36 -6.61 -1.76 0.14
N ARG A 37 -6.52 -2.93 0.73
CA ARG A 37 -5.78 -4.03 0.13
C ARG A 37 -6.67 -4.81 -0.81
N LYS A 38 -6.15 -5.10 -1.98
CA LYS A 38 -6.86 -5.86 -2.98
C LYS A 38 -5.96 -6.95 -3.55
N GLY A 39 -6.57 -7.89 -4.26
CA GLY A 39 -5.83 -9.01 -4.78
C GLY A 39 -5.52 -10.01 -3.70
N LYS A 40 -4.75 -11.00 -4.04
CA LYS A 40 -4.32 -11.99 -3.08
C LYS A 40 -3.05 -12.67 -3.56
N GLY A 41 -2.36 -13.27 -2.60
CA GLY A 41 -1.11 -13.92 -2.91
C GLY A 41 -0.13 -12.94 -3.50
N ARG A 42 0.48 -13.34 -4.59
CA ARG A 42 1.49 -12.49 -5.20
C ARG A 42 0.90 -11.28 -5.88
N GLY A 43 -0.39 -11.29 -6.14
CA GLY A 43 -1.03 -10.18 -6.79
C GLY A 43 -1.57 -9.14 -5.83
N THR A 44 -1.18 -9.21 -4.57
CA THR A 44 -1.66 -8.25 -3.59
C THR A 44 -1.15 -6.85 -3.91
N TYR A 45 -2.04 -5.90 -3.88
CA TYR A 45 -1.67 -4.51 -4.08
C TYR A 45 -2.61 -3.66 -3.23
N TYR A 46 -2.26 -2.39 -3.12
CA TYR A 46 -3.03 -1.46 -2.29
C TYR A 46 -3.50 -0.31 -3.16
N THR A 47 -4.71 0.15 -2.90
CA THR A 47 -5.26 1.29 -3.63
C THR A 47 -5.65 2.36 -2.63
N TYR A 48 -5.69 3.59 -3.10
CA TYR A 48 -6.13 4.69 -2.27
C TYR A 48 -7.64 4.66 -2.14
N LEU A 49 -8.11 4.88 -0.93
CA LEU A 49 -9.55 5.02 -0.70
C LEU A 49 -9.91 6.47 -0.95
N SER A 50 -10.86 6.71 -1.83
CA SER A 50 -11.33 8.07 -2.05
C SER A 50 -12.49 8.27 -1.12
N SER A 51 -12.15 8.59 0.01
CA SER A 51 -13.24 8.90 0.90
C SER A 51 -13.61 10.32 0.73
N ASN A 52 -13.72 10.71 0.47
CA ASN A 52 -13.95 11.87 0.55
C ASN A 52 -14.92 12.34 0.99
N LYS A 53 -14.87 12.48 1.14
CA LYS A 53 -15.47 12.90 1.56
C LYS A 53 -15.69 13.19 1.57
#